data_ffb1583b46ad34052529814b182a5fa3
#
_entry.id   ffb1583b46ad34052529814b182a5fa3
#
_cell.length_a   1.000
_cell.length_b   1.000
_cell.length_c   1.000
_cell.angle_alpha   90.00
_cell.angle_beta   90.00
_cell.angle_gamma   90.00
#
_symmetry.space_group_name_H-M   'P 1'
#
loop_
_entity.id
_entity.type
_entity.pdbx_description
1 polymer ?
#
loop_
_entity_poly.entity_id
_entity_poly.type
_entity_poly.pdbx_seq_one_letter_code
_entity_poly.pdbx_strand_id
1 'polypeptide(L)'
;AFNRETGEPLWPIEERPVPASLIPGEKLSPTQPFPTKPAPYDLAGISEDDLIDFTPELRQQAIEALADWEIGPLYNPPLHRDNPLGKRGSFWCPGDGGGSNITGPAAGDPETGIIYLTSQSACAAHTLVPGDEADLRYMTDAGTTTTGVTPAQYANGAGGGAPRHPSGLP
;
A
#
# COMPACT_ATOMS: atom_id res chain seq x y z
N ALA A 1 -3.05 1.52 20.07
CA ALA A 1 -2.57 2.10 21.33
C ALA A 1 -2.21 0.96 22.29
N PHE A 2 -1.13 1.17 23.06
CA PHE A 2 -0.59 0.20 24.01
C PHE A 2 -0.41 0.86 25.37
N ASN A 3 -0.53 0.08 26.44
CA ASN A 3 -0.12 0.52 27.75
C ASN A 3 1.40 0.74 27.72
N ARG A 4 1.84 1.92 28.10
CA ARG A 4 3.24 2.33 28.01
C ARG A 4 4.15 1.58 28.97
N GLU A 5 3.62 1.10 30.09
CA GLU A 5 4.38 0.42 31.13
C GLU A 5 4.48 -1.09 30.87
N THR A 6 3.38 -1.70 30.41
CA THR A 6 3.29 -3.16 30.25
C THR A 6 3.45 -3.61 28.81
N GLY A 7 3.27 -2.73 27.83
CA GLY A 7 3.25 -3.08 26.41
C GLY A 7 1.95 -3.75 25.95
N GLU A 8 0.97 -3.92 26.83
CA GLU A 8 -0.29 -4.57 26.47
C GLU A 8 -1.14 -3.68 25.58
N PRO A 9 -1.77 -4.22 24.54
CA PRO A 9 -2.68 -3.45 23.71
C PRO A 9 -3.92 -3.01 24.50
N LEU A 10 -4.35 -1.76 24.34
CA LEU A 10 -5.55 -1.22 25.01
C LEU A 10 -6.84 -1.77 24.39
N TRP A 11 -6.79 -2.21 23.14
CA TRP A 11 -7.90 -2.86 22.43
C TRP A 11 -7.40 -4.13 21.78
N PRO A 12 -8.26 -5.12 21.58
CA PRO A 12 -7.87 -6.36 20.94
C PRO A 12 -7.23 -6.13 19.57
N ILE A 13 -6.22 -6.94 19.27
CA ILE A 13 -5.63 -7.08 17.95
C ILE A 13 -6.01 -8.49 17.49
N GLU A 14 -6.72 -8.57 16.37
CA GLU A 14 -7.26 -9.82 15.86
C GLU A 14 -6.43 -10.32 14.69
N GLU A 15 -6.05 -11.59 14.72
CA GLU A 15 -5.49 -12.26 13.55
C GLU A 15 -6.61 -12.53 12.54
N ARG A 16 -6.49 -11.97 11.34
CA ARG A 16 -7.49 -12.14 10.28
C ARG A 16 -6.82 -12.70 9.01
N PRO A 17 -7.53 -13.57 8.26
CA PRO A 17 -7.04 -14.07 6.98
C PRO A 17 -6.74 -12.93 6.02
N VAL A 18 -5.66 -13.09 5.25
CA VAL A 18 -5.24 -12.15 4.19
C VAL A 18 -5.02 -12.89 2.88
N PRO A 19 -5.03 -12.19 1.73
CA PRO A 19 -4.78 -12.81 0.44
C PRO A 19 -3.41 -13.49 0.38
N ALA A 20 -3.33 -14.61 -0.32
CA ALA A 20 -2.08 -15.30 -0.57
C ALA A 20 -1.29 -14.60 -1.69
N SER A 21 0.04 -14.64 -1.61
CA SER A 21 0.89 -14.14 -2.68
C SER A 21 0.82 -15.03 -3.93
N LEU A 22 0.90 -14.39 -5.09
CA LEU A 22 1.06 -15.04 -6.39
C LEU A 22 2.50 -15.01 -6.88
N ILE A 23 3.43 -14.51 -6.08
CA ILE A 23 4.85 -14.50 -6.42
C ILE A 23 5.43 -15.90 -6.21
N PRO A 24 6.04 -16.51 -7.26
CA PRO A 24 6.60 -17.84 -7.14
C PRO A 24 7.64 -17.96 -6.02
N GLY A 25 7.42 -18.91 -5.12
CA GLY A 25 8.33 -19.17 -4.00
C GLY A 25 8.14 -18.30 -2.77
N GLU A 26 7.30 -17.26 -2.82
CA GLU A 26 6.97 -16.46 -1.65
C GLU A 26 6.04 -17.23 -0.70
N LYS A 27 6.33 -17.12 0.59
CA LYS A 27 5.55 -17.74 1.66
C LYS A 27 5.13 -16.67 2.66
N LEU A 28 3.95 -16.12 2.47
CA LEU A 28 3.37 -15.16 3.39
C LEU A 28 2.67 -15.87 4.56
N SER A 29 2.53 -15.15 5.68
CA SER A 29 1.62 -15.56 6.73
C SER A 29 0.18 -15.59 6.19
N PRO A 30 -0.61 -16.62 6.49
CA PRO A 30 -2.00 -16.69 6.06
C PRO A 30 -2.90 -15.71 6.79
N THR A 31 -2.42 -15.12 7.89
CA THR A 31 -3.12 -14.12 8.69
C THR A 31 -2.22 -12.93 8.98
N GLN A 32 -2.83 -11.80 9.29
CA GLN A 32 -2.16 -10.60 9.75
C GLN A 32 -2.93 -9.98 10.93
N PRO A 33 -2.24 -9.24 11.81
CA PRO A 33 -2.84 -8.60 12.96
C PRO A 33 -3.62 -7.34 12.57
N PHE A 34 -4.89 -7.30 12.91
CA PHE A 34 -5.78 -6.15 12.70
C PHE A 34 -6.17 -5.52 14.03
N PRO A 35 -5.74 -4.29 14.32
CA PRO A 35 -6.24 -3.53 15.45
C PRO A 35 -7.75 -3.30 15.31
N THR A 36 -8.49 -3.49 16.41
CA THR A 36 -9.94 -3.31 16.40
C THR A 36 -10.37 -1.87 16.63
N LYS A 37 -9.49 -1.05 17.24
CA LYS A 37 -9.72 0.37 17.53
C LYS A 37 -8.40 1.16 17.54
N PRO A 38 -8.45 2.47 17.28
CA PRO A 38 -9.58 3.21 16.69
C PRO A 38 -9.88 2.71 15.27
N ALA A 39 -10.97 3.18 14.67
CA ALA A 39 -11.21 2.97 13.25
C ALA A 39 -10.07 3.56 12.42
N PRO A 40 -9.73 2.99 11.26
CA PRO A 40 -8.78 3.60 10.34
C PRO A 40 -9.22 5.03 10.00
N TYR A 41 -8.26 5.95 9.99
CA TYR A 41 -8.48 7.35 9.62
C TYR A 41 -7.95 7.66 8.20
N ASP A 42 -7.51 6.64 7.52
CA ASP A 42 -7.09 6.67 6.13
C ASP A 42 -7.59 5.41 5.42
N LEU A 43 -7.47 5.37 4.10
CA LEU A 43 -7.77 4.17 3.32
C LEU A 43 -6.89 3.01 3.80
N ALA A 44 -7.49 1.87 3.95
CA ALA A 44 -6.83 0.62 4.35
C ALA A 44 -7.07 -0.44 3.28
N GLY A 45 -6.45 -0.24 2.14
CA GLY A 45 -6.76 -0.90 0.88
C GLY A 45 -7.62 -0.02 -0.02
N ILE A 46 -8.04 -0.55 -1.15
CA ILE A 46 -8.90 0.14 -2.11
C ILE A 46 -9.87 -0.86 -2.76
N SER A 47 -11.09 -0.41 -2.96
CA SER A 47 -12.14 -1.10 -3.71
C SER A 47 -12.73 -0.18 -4.78
N GLU A 48 -13.60 -0.71 -5.63
CA GLU A 48 -14.31 0.14 -6.59
C GLU A 48 -15.20 1.19 -5.91
N ASP A 49 -15.66 0.95 -4.68
CA ASP A 49 -16.50 1.90 -3.95
C ASP A 49 -15.73 3.15 -3.50
N ASP A 50 -14.41 3.07 -3.47
CA ASP A 50 -13.54 4.21 -3.11
C ASP A 50 -13.22 5.12 -4.31
N LEU A 51 -13.66 4.72 -5.52
CA LEU A 51 -13.40 5.49 -6.73
C LEU A 51 -14.31 6.72 -6.82
N ILE A 52 -13.80 7.72 -7.56
CA ILE A 52 -14.55 8.94 -7.83
C ILE A 52 -15.94 8.63 -8.42
N ASP A 53 -16.97 9.32 -7.91
CA ASP A 53 -18.37 9.12 -8.29
C ASP A 53 -19.12 10.44 -8.55
N PHE A 54 -18.40 11.53 -8.81
CA PHE A 54 -19.01 12.85 -9.06
C PHE A 54 -19.96 12.83 -10.26
N THR A 55 -19.65 12.05 -11.28
CA THR A 55 -20.56 11.75 -12.38
C THR A 55 -20.40 10.28 -12.83
N PRO A 56 -21.44 9.66 -13.43
CA PRO A 56 -21.33 8.31 -13.98
C PRO A 56 -20.15 8.13 -14.96
N GLU A 57 -19.90 9.16 -15.78
CA GLU A 57 -18.82 9.13 -16.77
C GLU A 57 -17.43 9.12 -16.10
N LEU A 58 -17.24 9.94 -15.06
CA LEU A 58 -15.99 9.97 -14.31
C LEU A 58 -15.75 8.65 -13.56
N ARG A 59 -16.81 8.10 -12.98
CA ARG A 59 -16.72 6.78 -12.33
C ARG A 59 -16.33 5.71 -13.33
N GLN A 60 -16.94 5.68 -14.49
CA GLN A 60 -16.61 4.70 -15.53
C GLN A 60 -15.15 4.84 -15.98
N GLN A 61 -14.67 6.07 -16.20
CA GLN A 61 -13.27 6.31 -16.53
C GLN A 61 -12.31 5.85 -15.43
N ALA A 62 -12.68 6.04 -14.17
CA ALA A 62 -11.85 5.56 -13.05
C ALA A 62 -11.77 4.03 -12.99
N ILE A 63 -12.90 3.34 -13.21
CA ILE A 63 -12.94 1.89 -13.31
C ILE A 63 -12.08 1.39 -14.45
N GLU A 64 -12.19 2.01 -15.64
CA GLU A 64 -11.38 1.64 -16.80
C GLU A 64 -9.89 1.89 -16.58
N ALA A 65 -9.52 2.97 -15.89
CA ALA A 65 -8.12 3.29 -15.58
C ALA A 65 -7.48 2.26 -14.62
N LEU A 66 -8.27 1.63 -13.76
CA LEU A 66 -7.81 0.60 -12.83
C LEU A 66 -8.02 -0.83 -13.34
N ALA A 67 -8.65 -1.02 -14.49
CA ALA A 67 -8.98 -2.36 -15.00
C ALA A 67 -7.76 -3.27 -15.15
N ASP A 68 -6.59 -2.71 -15.47
CA ASP A 68 -5.33 -3.44 -15.62
C ASP A 68 -4.55 -3.63 -14.31
N TRP A 69 -5.05 -3.11 -13.20
CA TRP A 69 -4.39 -3.17 -11.91
C TRP A 69 -5.15 -4.06 -10.94
N GLU A 70 -4.41 -4.74 -10.09
CA GLU A 70 -4.99 -5.45 -8.97
C GLU A 70 -5.19 -4.48 -7.81
N ILE A 71 -6.42 -4.33 -7.39
CA ILE A 71 -6.82 -3.58 -6.19
C ILE A 71 -7.28 -4.56 -5.13
N GLY A 72 -7.21 -4.18 -3.88
CA GLY A 72 -7.61 -5.10 -2.81
C GLY A 72 -7.55 -4.49 -1.42
N PRO A 73 -7.87 -5.30 -0.42
CA PRO A 73 -7.86 -4.88 0.97
C PRO A 73 -6.45 -4.61 1.48
N LEU A 74 -6.37 -4.13 2.73
CA LEU A 74 -5.11 -4.05 3.46
C LEU A 74 -4.40 -5.42 3.43
N TYR A 75 -3.08 -5.40 3.26
CA TYR A 75 -2.24 -6.60 3.06
C TYR A 75 -2.49 -7.35 1.74
N ASN A 76 -3.06 -6.69 0.73
CA ASN A 76 -3.08 -7.27 -0.61
C ASN A 76 -1.63 -7.38 -1.13
N PRO A 77 -1.14 -8.60 -1.49
CA PRO A 77 0.25 -8.77 -1.90
C PRO A 77 0.56 -8.06 -3.23
N PRO A 78 1.81 -7.66 -3.46
CA PRO A 78 2.22 -7.16 -4.76
C PRO A 78 2.11 -8.24 -5.85
N LEU A 79 1.82 -7.82 -7.07
CA LEU A 79 1.86 -8.68 -8.24
C LEU A 79 3.16 -8.52 -9.01
N HIS A 80 3.63 -9.62 -9.57
CA HIS A 80 4.70 -9.63 -10.56
C HIS A 80 4.14 -9.50 -11.99
N ARG A 81 4.97 -9.02 -12.91
CA ARG A 81 4.59 -8.78 -14.31
C ARG A 81 3.93 -9.99 -14.97
N ASP A 82 4.46 -11.18 -14.69
CA ASP A 82 4.03 -12.43 -15.31
C ASP A 82 3.00 -13.17 -14.43
N ASN A 83 2.13 -12.43 -13.72
CA ASN A 83 1.14 -13.00 -12.83
C ASN A 83 0.00 -13.70 -13.59
N PRO A 84 -0.67 -14.69 -12.97
CA PRO A 84 -1.74 -15.46 -13.63
C PRO A 84 -3.02 -14.67 -13.85
N LEU A 85 -3.18 -13.48 -13.23
CA LEU A 85 -4.36 -12.63 -13.36
C LEU A 85 -4.32 -11.79 -14.65
N GLY A 86 -3.17 -11.71 -15.32
CA GLY A 86 -2.98 -10.87 -16.51
C GLY A 86 -3.01 -9.37 -16.22
N LYS A 87 -2.84 -8.99 -14.95
CA LYS A 87 -2.79 -7.59 -14.52
C LYS A 87 -1.37 -7.02 -14.68
N ARG A 88 -1.26 -5.72 -14.82
CA ARG A 88 0.04 -5.04 -14.90
C ARG A 88 0.81 -5.05 -13.58
N GLY A 89 0.12 -5.06 -12.47
CA GLY A 89 0.67 -4.99 -11.12
C GLY A 89 -0.41 -4.71 -10.10
N SER A 90 0.00 -4.28 -8.91
CA SER A 90 -0.91 -3.91 -7.82
C SER A 90 -1.02 -2.40 -7.68
N PHE A 91 -2.20 -1.94 -7.28
CA PHE A 91 -2.48 -0.57 -6.94
C PHE A 91 -2.93 -0.48 -5.48
N TRP A 92 -2.23 0.29 -4.68
CA TRP A 92 -2.45 0.39 -3.24
C TRP A 92 -2.82 1.79 -2.78
N CYS A 93 -3.71 1.85 -1.82
CA CYS A 93 -4.05 3.04 -1.06
C CYS A 93 -4.06 2.72 0.44
N PRO A 94 -3.29 3.45 1.25
CA PRO A 94 -2.28 4.41 0.87
C PRO A 94 -1.09 3.73 0.18
N GLY A 95 -0.45 4.45 -0.72
CA GLY A 95 0.78 4.01 -1.38
C GLY A 95 2.04 4.45 -0.61
N ASP A 96 3.20 4.44 -1.28
CA ASP A 96 4.52 4.69 -0.67
C ASP A 96 4.63 6.06 0.02
N GLY A 97 3.98 7.08 -0.54
CA GLY A 97 3.98 8.42 0.02
C GLY A 97 2.70 8.76 0.79
N GLY A 98 1.82 7.79 0.96
CA GLY A 98 0.53 7.99 1.63
C GLY A 98 0.53 7.57 3.10
N GLY A 99 -0.61 7.74 3.73
CA GLY A 99 -0.79 7.46 5.13
C GLY A 99 -0.27 8.56 6.05
N SER A 100 -0.06 8.23 7.31
CA SER A 100 0.28 9.19 8.37
C SER A 100 1.69 9.04 8.92
N ASN A 101 2.46 8.06 8.47
CA ASN A 101 3.75 7.72 9.08
C ASN A 101 4.94 8.53 8.55
N ILE A 102 4.84 9.09 7.35
CA ILE A 102 5.97 9.75 6.67
C ILE A 102 5.77 11.25 6.56
N THR A 103 4.55 11.71 6.34
CA THR A 103 4.26 13.04 5.83
C THR A 103 3.76 14.05 6.84
N GLY A 104 3.54 13.66 8.09
CA GLY A 104 3.06 14.62 9.06
C GLY A 104 3.33 14.24 10.52
N PRO A 105 3.67 15.21 11.35
CA PRO A 105 3.76 14.99 12.78
C PRO A 105 2.37 14.75 13.37
N ALA A 106 2.30 13.88 14.36
CA ALA A 106 1.16 13.85 15.26
C ALA A 106 1.34 14.91 16.35
N ALA A 107 0.25 15.54 16.76
CA ALA A 107 0.22 16.44 17.91
C ALA A 107 -0.80 15.94 18.93
N GLY A 108 -0.45 15.99 20.19
CA GLY A 108 -1.34 15.63 21.30
C GLY A 108 -1.62 16.82 22.18
N ASP A 109 -2.86 17.00 22.56
CA ASP A 109 -3.27 17.94 23.59
C ASP A 109 -3.48 17.16 24.90
N PRO A 110 -2.58 17.32 25.89
CA PRO A 110 -2.67 16.59 27.14
C PRO A 110 -3.84 17.03 28.03
N GLU A 111 -4.38 18.24 27.83
CA GLU A 111 -5.49 18.77 28.64
C GLU A 111 -6.83 18.17 28.21
N THR A 112 -7.02 17.99 26.90
CA THR A 112 -8.24 17.43 26.33
C THR A 112 -8.15 15.95 26.01
N GLY A 113 -6.92 15.39 25.95
CA GLY A 113 -6.67 14.01 25.51
C GLY A 113 -6.90 13.79 24.02
N ILE A 114 -6.94 14.86 23.22
CA ILE A 114 -7.13 14.78 21.78
C ILE A 114 -5.77 14.60 21.08
N ILE A 115 -5.73 13.69 20.13
CA ILE A 115 -4.58 13.49 19.23
C ILE A 115 -4.98 13.94 17.84
N TYR A 116 -4.18 14.83 17.26
CA TYR A 116 -4.33 15.31 15.88
C TYR A 116 -3.35 14.54 15.00
N LEU A 117 -3.88 13.88 13.99
CA LEU A 117 -3.11 13.11 13.02
C LEU A 117 -3.31 13.71 11.64
N THR A 118 -2.21 13.88 10.92
CA THR A 118 -2.28 14.20 9.49
C THR A 118 -2.16 12.93 8.67
N SER A 119 -2.90 12.84 7.58
CA SER A 119 -2.82 11.73 6.65
C SER A 119 -2.87 12.25 5.22
N GLN A 120 -2.19 11.55 4.32
CA GLN A 120 -2.15 11.86 2.90
C GLN A 120 -2.72 10.69 2.11
N SER A 121 -3.84 10.91 1.43
CA SER A 121 -4.43 9.92 0.52
C SER A 121 -3.68 9.90 -0.81
N ALA A 122 -2.45 9.37 -0.78
CA ALA A 122 -1.65 9.14 -1.98
C ALA A 122 -1.61 7.64 -2.26
N CYS A 123 -2.05 7.25 -3.44
CA CYS A 123 -2.00 5.86 -3.88
C CYS A 123 -0.78 5.61 -4.77
N ALA A 124 -0.38 4.37 -4.93
CA ALA A 124 0.76 3.97 -5.75
C ALA A 124 0.46 2.72 -6.56
N ALA A 125 1.04 2.66 -7.75
CA ALA A 125 0.98 1.51 -8.63
C ALA A 125 2.37 0.86 -8.73
N HIS A 126 2.43 -0.43 -8.49
CA HIS A 126 3.68 -1.19 -8.50
C HIS A 126 3.57 -2.46 -9.33
N THR A 127 4.65 -2.76 -10.03
CA THR A 127 4.82 -4.02 -10.75
C THR A 127 6.15 -4.62 -10.33
N LEU A 128 6.14 -5.81 -9.81
CA LEU A 128 7.39 -6.53 -9.55
C LEU A 128 7.90 -7.17 -10.84
N VAL A 129 9.20 -7.12 -11.03
CA VAL A 129 9.92 -7.74 -12.16
C VAL A 129 11.00 -8.65 -11.61
N PRO A 130 11.50 -9.62 -12.41
CA PRO A 130 12.66 -10.42 -12.03
C PRO A 130 13.82 -9.54 -11.57
N GLY A 131 14.54 -9.98 -10.53
CA GLY A 131 15.55 -9.16 -9.88
C GLY A 131 16.75 -8.78 -10.76
N ASP A 132 17.01 -9.56 -11.81
CA ASP A 132 18.03 -9.30 -12.82
C ASP A 132 17.60 -8.22 -13.83
N GLU A 133 16.31 -7.97 -13.97
CA GLU A 133 15.74 -6.89 -14.80
C GLU A 133 15.54 -5.60 -14.00
N ALA A 134 15.62 -5.65 -12.67
CA ALA A 134 15.43 -4.47 -11.85
C ALA A 134 16.65 -3.53 -11.94
N ASP A 135 16.41 -2.23 -11.99
CA ASP A 135 17.50 -1.24 -11.93
C ASP A 135 18.01 -1.09 -10.49
N LEU A 136 18.77 -2.09 -10.04
CA LEU A 136 19.36 -2.09 -8.70
C LEU A 136 20.43 -1.00 -8.52
N ARG A 137 21.00 -0.50 -9.62
CA ARG A 137 21.97 0.59 -9.59
C ARG A 137 21.32 1.88 -9.09
N TYR A 138 20.08 2.16 -9.48
CA TYR A 138 19.34 3.32 -8.95
C TYR A 138 19.13 3.21 -7.43
N MET A 139 18.84 2.03 -6.93
CA MET A 139 18.66 1.81 -5.49
C MET A 139 19.96 1.98 -4.71
N THR A 140 21.09 1.60 -5.28
CA THR A 140 22.40 1.79 -4.66
C THR A 140 22.86 3.26 -4.72
N ASP A 141 22.65 3.93 -5.84
CA ASP A 141 23.00 5.35 -6.03
C ASP A 141 22.15 6.28 -5.16
N ALA A 142 20.94 5.90 -4.85
CA ALA A 142 20.08 6.62 -3.92
C ALA A 142 20.46 6.46 -2.43
N GLY A 143 21.59 5.84 -2.14
CA GLY A 143 22.11 5.68 -0.78
C GLY A 143 21.41 4.59 0.05
N THR A 144 20.56 3.80 -0.55
CA THR A 144 20.07 2.56 0.06
C THR A 144 21.20 1.53 -0.01
N THR A 145 22.01 1.50 1.01
CA THR A 145 23.15 0.60 1.12
C THR A 145 22.68 -0.85 1.20
N THR A 146 22.63 -1.49 0.09
CA THR A 146 22.48 -2.95 -0.02
C THR A 146 23.73 -3.58 -0.60
N THR A 147 24.90 -3.10 -0.17
CA THR A 147 26.15 -3.78 -0.46
C THR A 147 26.09 -5.19 0.11
N GLY A 148 26.04 -6.18 -0.77
CA GLY A 148 26.04 -7.58 -0.42
C GLY A 148 24.66 -8.27 -0.40
N VAL A 149 23.61 -7.59 -0.81
CA VAL A 149 22.30 -8.24 -0.99
C VAL A 149 22.25 -8.92 -2.35
N THR A 150 21.99 -10.21 -2.35
CA THR A 150 21.60 -10.92 -3.57
C THR A 150 20.32 -10.25 -4.09
N PRO A 151 20.24 -9.90 -5.39
CA PRO A 151 19.01 -9.35 -5.96
C PRO A 151 17.81 -10.18 -5.54
N ALA A 152 16.78 -9.55 -5.05
CA ALA A 152 15.52 -10.25 -4.80
C ALA A 152 15.07 -10.91 -6.11
N GLN A 153 14.44 -12.06 -6.00
CA GLN A 153 13.90 -12.76 -7.17
C GLN A 153 12.95 -11.85 -7.97
N TYR A 154 12.25 -10.97 -7.25
CA TYR A 154 11.44 -9.92 -7.82
C TYR A 154 11.74 -8.60 -7.11
N ALA A 155 11.81 -7.53 -7.85
CA ALA A 155 12.01 -6.18 -7.35
C ALA A 155 11.02 -5.21 -8.00
N ASN A 156 10.86 -4.04 -7.42
CA ASN A 156 9.98 -3.03 -8.01
C ASN A 156 10.53 -2.58 -9.36
N GLY A 157 9.74 -2.78 -10.42
CA GLY A 157 10.08 -2.35 -11.77
C GLY A 157 9.92 -0.85 -11.93
N ALA A 158 10.96 -0.18 -12.41
CA ALA A 158 10.84 1.23 -12.76
C ALA A 158 9.83 1.41 -13.90
N GLY A 159 8.82 2.26 -13.71
CA GLY A 159 8.03 2.78 -14.82
C GLY A 159 6.51 2.63 -14.79
N GLY A 160 5.93 2.15 -13.72
CA GLY A 160 4.48 2.22 -13.54
C GLY A 160 4.08 3.54 -12.88
N GLY A 161 3.88 4.60 -13.63
CA GLY A 161 3.24 5.79 -13.07
C GLY A 161 1.85 5.41 -12.53
N ALA A 162 1.51 5.90 -11.32
CA ALA A 162 0.19 5.70 -10.77
C ALA A 162 -0.88 6.18 -11.76
N PRO A 163 -2.00 5.47 -11.91
CA PRO A 163 -3.13 5.96 -12.66
C PRO A 163 -3.51 7.34 -12.13
N ARG A 164 -3.62 8.30 -13.04
CA ARG A 164 -4.03 9.65 -12.66
C ARG A 164 -5.53 9.80 -12.82
N HIS A 165 -6.10 10.64 -11.98
CA HIS A 165 -7.47 11.10 -12.17
C HIS A 165 -7.66 11.64 -13.60
N PRO A 166 -8.81 11.41 -14.26
CA PRO A 166 -9.07 11.89 -15.63
C PRO A 166 -8.86 13.40 -15.82
N SER A 167 -8.98 14.20 -14.76
CA SER A 167 -8.64 15.63 -14.78
C SER A 167 -7.13 15.92 -14.79
N GLY A 168 -6.27 14.90 -14.74
CA GLY A 168 -4.82 15.06 -14.66
C GLY A 168 -4.29 15.40 -13.26
N LEU A 169 -5.15 15.46 -12.26
CA LEU A 169 -4.75 15.62 -10.86
C LEU A 169 -4.23 14.31 -10.30
N PRO A 170 -3.22 14.38 -9.41
CA PRO A 170 -2.69 13.19 -8.73
C PRO A 170 -3.71 12.55 -7.80
#